data_6c3e14b4c6753c879f6d8dbd1fa01b0c
#
_entry.id   6c3e14b4c6753c879f6d8dbd1fa01b0c
#
_cell.length_a   1.000
_cell.length_b   1.000
_cell.length_c   1.000
_cell.angle_alpha   90.00
_cell.angle_beta   90.00
_cell.angle_gamma   90.00
#
_symmetry.space_group_name_H-M   'P 1'
#
loop_
_entity.id
_entity.type
_entity.pdbx_description
1 polymer ?
#
loop_
_entity_poly.entity_id
_entity_poly.type
_entity_poly.pdbx_seq_one_letter_code
_entity_poly.pdbx_strand_id
1 'polypeptide(L)'
;MTAVQNKEQNTGNEQFRFDYEDTKTVEGRGALRTDSHDLAALRLSRCLQALEGNTGKLLEIGCGAGRYLRSFQHYRPDLELHGCDISHIALEEAENANPNGSIDYKLGDALNLPYDDNRFDVVLLFDVFEHVTDVGKAADEVARVLKPGGVFHCFVPCEGNRKTIFSVLRHSKLIPIHRWKRDHIGHIQILTTRQMQSILERRGLKVTNTTFSFHILGQIHDVFDYWQREVLSRDWVPGWQKLGAKVISKAVFIPTWRLAYYEDTLLKSNRAAIGVHLTCVKRDEPSARQK
;
A
#
# COMPACT_ATOMS: atom_id res chain seq x y z
N MET A 1 18.90 21.54 21.81
CA MET A 1 17.97 21.69 22.95
C MET A 1 16.80 20.79 22.72
N THR A 2 16.81 19.73 23.38
CA THR A 2 15.87 18.72 23.83
C THR A 2 14.38 19.08 23.71
N ALA A 3 13.66 18.36 22.86
CA ALA A 3 12.22 18.19 22.96
C ALA A 3 11.93 16.79 23.49
N VAL A 4 11.94 16.67 24.80
CA VAL A 4 11.41 15.53 25.56
C VAL A 4 10.31 16.09 26.44
N GLN A 5 9.22 15.33 26.51
CA GLN A 5 8.08 15.39 27.43
C GLN A 5 6.87 16.22 26.99
N ASN A 6 5.85 15.49 26.55
CA ASN A 6 4.53 15.62 27.15
C ASN A 6 3.85 14.24 27.10
N LYS A 7 4.09 13.45 28.16
CA LYS A 7 3.21 12.37 28.59
C LYS A 7 2.18 13.01 29.51
N GLU A 8 1.11 13.55 28.98
CA GLU A 8 -0.11 13.75 29.75
C GLU A 8 -0.93 12.46 29.70
N GLN A 9 -1.10 11.88 30.89
CA GLN A 9 -2.04 10.80 31.15
C GLN A 9 -3.45 11.30 30.86
N ASN A 10 -4.05 10.83 29.76
CA ASN A 10 -5.47 10.98 29.54
C ASN A 10 -6.10 9.60 29.40
N THR A 11 -6.96 9.28 30.31
CA THR A 11 -7.71 8.05 30.47
C THR A 11 -8.85 8.01 29.47
N GLY A 12 -8.88 6.99 28.60
CA GLY A 12 -10.07 6.56 27.85
C GLY A 12 -10.10 6.99 26.38
N ASN A 13 -9.91 6.02 25.49
CA ASN A 13 -10.10 6.13 24.03
C ASN A 13 -9.10 7.01 23.24
N GLU A 14 -7.82 6.90 23.47
CA GLU A 14 -6.86 7.35 22.46
C GLU A 14 -6.93 6.41 21.25
N GLN A 15 -7.54 6.89 20.17
CA GLN A 15 -7.53 6.26 18.89
C GLN A 15 -6.06 6.21 18.42
N PHE A 16 -5.50 5.02 18.20
CA PHE A 16 -4.14 4.85 17.69
C PHE A 16 -3.96 5.73 16.45
N ARG A 17 -2.97 6.60 16.48
CA ARG A 17 -2.61 7.46 15.34
C ARG A 17 -1.15 7.21 14.99
N PHE A 18 -0.91 6.74 13.79
CA PHE A 18 0.44 6.57 13.25
C PHE A 18 0.96 7.93 12.77
N ASP A 19 2.24 8.20 13.02
CA ASP A 19 2.88 9.45 12.59
C ASP A 19 3.47 9.28 11.19
N TYR A 20 2.79 9.85 10.20
CA TYR A 20 3.23 9.86 8.81
C TYR A 20 4.22 11.00 8.50
N GLU A 21 4.46 11.92 9.43
CA GLU A 21 5.41 13.01 9.30
C GLU A 21 6.81 12.68 9.87
N ASP A 22 7.07 11.44 10.29
CA ASP A 22 8.42 10.99 10.64
C ASP A 22 9.19 10.61 9.35
N THR A 23 10.32 11.26 9.11
CA THR A 23 11.22 10.97 7.96
C THR A 23 11.62 9.51 7.83
N LYS A 24 11.60 8.75 8.93
CA LYS A 24 11.89 7.30 8.93
C LYS A 24 10.77 6.47 8.35
N THR A 25 9.55 7.01 8.29
CA THR A 25 8.36 6.33 7.77
C THR A 25 8.12 6.61 6.29
N VAL A 26 8.86 7.56 5.69
CA VAL A 26 8.73 7.89 4.27
C VAL A 26 9.19 6.73 3.40
N GLU A 27 8.27 6.20 2.65
CA GLU A 27 8.49 5.10 1.70
C GLU A 27 8.61 5.64 0.26
N GLY A 28 9.19 4.84 -0.63
CA GLY A 28 9.14 5.14 -2.06
C GLY A 28 10.26 6.02 -2.61
N ARG A 29 11.45 6.05 -1.98
CA ARG A 29 12.57 6.92 -2.40
C ARG A 29 13.20 6.57 -3.74
N GLY A 30 13.23 5.34 -4.19
CA GLY A 30 13.86 4.92 -5.45
C GLY A 30 12.84 4.56 -6.53
N ALA A 31 13.03 4.96 -7.79
CA ALA A 31 12.23 4.45 -8.89
C ALA A 31 12.43 2.93 -9.06
N LEU A 32 11.39 2.23 -9.47
CA LEU A 32 11.39 0.78 -9.66
C LEU A 32 11.79 0.42 -11.10
N ARG A 33 12.37 -0.76 -11.23
CA ARG A 33 12.65 -1.38 -12.52
C ARG A 33 11.94 -2.72 -12.60
N THR A 34 11.36 -3.03 -13.74
CA THR A 34 10.62 -4.29 -13.95
C THR A 34 11.54 -5.51 -14.01
N ASP A 35 12.84 -5.31 -14.25
CA ASP A 35 13.86 -6.35 -14.35
C ASP A 35 14.61 -6.66 -13.04
N SER A 36 14.24 -6.04 -11.92
CA SER A 36 14.92 -6.28 -10.62
C SER A 36 14.55 -7.60 -9.94
N HIS A 37 13.57 -8.34 -10.44
CA HIS A 37 13.11 -9.64 -9.94
C HIS A 37 12.84 -9.63 -8.42
N ASP A 38 12.11 -8.63 -7.96
CA ASP A 38 11.64 -8.50 -6.60
C ASP A 38 10.13 -8.20 -6.54
N LEU A 39 9.55 -8.21 -5.34
CA LEU A 39 8.11 -8.03 -5.16
C LEU A 39 7.61 -6.65 -5.59
N ALA A 40 8.44 -5.61 -5.47
CA ALA A 40 8.08 -4.26 -5.89
C ALA A 40 8.08 -4.15 -7.44
N ALA A 41 9.06 -4.76 -8.11
CA ALA A 41 9.08 -4.89 -9.56
C ALA A 41 7.89 -5.70 -10.10
N LEU A 42 7.54 -6.79 -9.40
CA LEU A 42 6.36 -7.58 -9.76
C LEU A 42 5.07 -6.78 -9.64
N ARG A 43 4.93 -5.97 -8.56
CA ARG A 43 3.79 -5.06 -8.38
C ARG A 43 3.72 -4.04 -9.51
N LEU A 44 4.85 -3.39 -9.86
CA LEU A 44 4.92 -2.47 -10.99
C LEU A 44 4.53 -3.15 -12.30
N SER A 45 5.09 -4.33 -12.60
CA SER A 45 4.80 -5.07 -13.82
C SER A 45 3.32 -5.43 -13.95
N ARG A 46 2.70 -5.88 -12.86
CA ARG A 46 1.26 -6.18 -12.83
C ARG A 46 0.40 -4.95 -13.04
N CYS A 47 0.81 -3.82 -12.46
CA CYS A 47 0.13 -2.55 -12.65
C CYS A 47 0.24 -2.07 -14.09
N LEU A 48 1.43 -2.07 -14.69
CA LEU A 48 1.63 -1.71 -16.10
C LEU A 48 0.78 -2.58 -17.03
N GLN A 49 0.71 -3.89 -16.77
CA GLN A 49 -0.15 -4.82 -17.52
C GLN A 49 -1.65 -4.49 -17.34
N ALA A 50 -2.07 -4.17 -16.12
CA ALA A 50 -3.47 -3.82 -15.83
C ALA A 50 -3.91 -2.52 -16.51
N LEU A 51 -2.96 -1.64 -16.84
CA LEU A 51 -3.19 -0.34 -17.48
C LEU A 51 -2.84 -0.33 -18.98
N GLU A 52 -2.60 -1.48 -19.57
CA GLU A 52 -2.32 -1.58 -21.02
C GLU A 52 -3.50 -1.01 -21.82
N GLY A 53 -3.20 -0.11 -22.77
CA GLY A 53 -4.20 0.60 -23.57
C GLY A 53 -4.90 1.78 -22.92
N ASN A 54 -4.73 2.03 -21.61
CA ASN A 54 -5.25 3.23 -20.95
C ASN A 54 -4.31 4.41 -21.18
N THR A 55 -4.86 5.59 -21.40
CA THR A 55 -4.15 6.86 -21.60
C THR A 55 -4.81 7.96 -20.78
N GLY A 56 -4.24 9.17 -20.79
CA GLY A 56 -4.80 10.34 -20.13
C GLY A 56 -4.21 10.58 -18.74
N LYS A 57 -5.04 10.97 -17.77
CA LYS A 57 -4.61 11.40 -16.43
C LYS A 57 -4.59 10.22 -15.46
N LEU A 58 -3.43 10.01 -14.84
CA LEU A 58 -3.24 9.02 -13.79
C LEU A 58 -3.03 9.71 -12.44
N LEU A 59 -3.78 9.28 -11.42
CA LEU A 59 -3.59 9.66 -10.02
C LEU A 59 -3.09 8.47 -9.22
N GLU A 60 -2.00 8.64 -8.45
CA GLU A 60 -1.62 7.73 -7.36
C GLU A 60 -2.02 8.35 -6.01
N ILE A 61 -2.87 7.66 -5.25
CA ILE A 61 -3.28 8.03 -3.89
C ILE A 61 -2.36 7.32 -2.90
N GLY A 62 -1.76 8.06 -1.96
CA GLY A 62 -0.72 7.56 -1.07
C GLY A 62 0.59 7.34 -1.81
N CYS A 63 1.04 8.34 -2.59
CA CYS A 63 2.19 8.20 -3.48
C CYS A 63 3.54 8.17 -2.74
N GLY A 64 3.57 8.49 -1.43
CA GLY A 64 4.81 8.62 -0.67
C GLY A 64 5.81 9.53 -1.37
N ALA A 65 7.09 9.13 -1.41
CA ALA A 65 8.13 9.86 -2.15
C ALA A 65 8.08 9.62 -3.69
N GLY A 66 6.96 9.18 -4.26
CA GLY A 66 6.71 9.15 -5.71
C GLY A 66 7.35 8.01 -6.49
N ARG A 67 7.68 6.87 -5.86
CA ARG A 67 8.36 5.72 -6.48
C ARG A 67 7.68 5.21 -7.74
N TYR A 68 6.37 4.95 -7.67
CA TYR A 68 5.62 4.40 -8.78
C TYR A 68 5.43 5.45 -9.88
N LEU A 69 5.09 6.69 -9.53
CA LEU A 69 4.94 7.77 -10.52
C LEU A 69 6.21 8.01 -11.32
N ARG A 70 7.40 8.05 -10.68
CA ARG A 70 8.68 8.13 -11.41
C ARG A 70 8.94 6.89 -12.28
N SER A 71 8.47 5.72 -11.86
CA SER A 71 8.56 4.52 -12.70
C SER A 71 7.60 4.62 -13.88
N PHE A 72 6.36 5.09 -13.67
CA PHE A 72 5.41 5.36 -14.75
C PHE A 72 5.93 6.39 -15.75
N GLN A 73 6.56 7.47 -15.30
CA GLN A 73 7.19 8.45 -16.18
C GLN A 73 8.17 7.80 -17.18
N HIS A 74 8.89 6.77 -16.76
CA HIS A 74 9.81 6.02 -17.63
C HIS A 74 9.10 5.04 -18.55
N TYR A 75 8.14 4.25 -18.04
CA TYR A 75 7.50 3.18 -18.80
C TYR A 75 6.27 3.64 -19.60
N ARG A 76 5.63 4.74 -19.17
CA ARG A 76 4.38 5.28 -19.72
C ARG A 76 4.44 6.81 -19.83
N PRO A 77 5.35 7.34 -20.68
CA PRO A 77 5.49 8.79 -20.88
C PRO A 77 4.26 9.44 -21.56
N ASP A 78 3.31 8.64 -21.99
CA ASP A 78 2.02 9.04 -22.57
C ASP A 78 0.98 9.45 -21.52
N LEU A 79 1.24 9.19 -20.22
CA LEU A 79 0.33 9.53 -19.13
C LEU A 79 0.66 10.88 -18.48
N GLU A 80 -0.36 11.66 -18.16
CA GLU A 80 -0.26 12.84 -17.30
C GLU A 80 -0.33 12.37 -15.83
N LEU A 81 0.77 12.55 -15.08
CA LEU A 81 0.96 11.93 -13.77
C LEU A 81 0.65 12.89 -12.63
N HIS A 82 -0.19 12.44 -11.71
CA HIS A 82 -0.54 13.14 -10.48
C HIS A 82 -0.32 12.25 -9.26
N GLY A 83 0.18 12.83 -8.17
CA GLY A 83 0.36 12.17 -6.89
C GLY A 83 -0.35 12.89 -5.76
N CYS A 84 -0.87 12.13 -4.80
CA CYS A 84 -1.48 12.66 -3.59
C CYS A 84 -1.01 11.86 -2.38
N ASP A 85 -0.59 12.56 -1.33
CA ASP A 85 -0.20 11.94 -0.06
C ASP A 85 -0.62 12.82 1.12
N ILE A 86 -0.78 12.23 2.30
CA ILE A 86 -1.13 12.95 3.52
C ILE A 86 0.10 13.57 4.20
N SER A 87 1.31 13.07 3.88
CA SER A 87 2.57 13.51 4.48
C SER A 87 3.23 14.62 3.68
N HIS A 88 3.44 15.77 4.31
CA HIS A 88 4.22 16.88 3.73
C HIS A 88 5.66 16.47 3.44
N ILE A 89 6.29 15.71 4.36
CA ILE A 89 7.68 15.28 4.22
C ILE A 89 7.85 14.33 3.03
N ALA A 90 6.90 13.40 2.85
CA ALA A 90 6.93 12.50 1.71
C ALA A 90 6.79 13.24 0.38
N LEU A 91 5.91 14.23 0.32
CA LEU A 91 5.74 15.07 -0.88
C LEU A 91 6.94 15.94 -1.17
N GLU A 92 7.58 16.53 -0.15
CA GLU A 92 8.83 17.29 -0.31
C GLU A 92 9.92 16.40 -0.93
N GLU A 93 10.06 15.16 -0.47
CA GLU A 93 11.00 14.20 -1.08
C GLU A 93 10.61 13.83 -2.52
N ALA A 94 9.31 13.68 -2.81
CA ALA A 94 8.79 13.40 -4.14
C ALA A 94 9.09 14.54 -5.13
N GLU A 95 8.84 15.79 -4.72
CA GLU A 95 9.10 16.99 -5.50
C GLU A 95 10.60 17.19 -5.76
N ASN A 96 11.44 17.00 -4.73
CA ASN A 96 12.91 17.07 -4.86
C ASN A 96 13.46 16.02 -5.86
N ALA A 97 12.78 14.86 -5.97
CA ALA A 97 13.15 13.80 -6.92
C ALA A 97 12.50 13.99 -8.31
N ASN A 98 11.77 15.09 -8.54
CA ASN A 98 11.07 15.43 -9.78
C ASN A 98 11.52 16.79 -10.33
N PRO A 99 12.82 16.99 -10.64
CA PRO A 99 13.40 18.30 -10.96
C PRO A 99 12.79 18.96 -12.21
N ASN A 100 12.17 18.20 -13.09
CA ASN A 100 11.55 18.72 -14.32
C ASN A 100 10.07 19.11 -14.12
N GLY A 101 9.50 18.92 -12.92
CA GLY A 101 8.11 19.25 -12.61
C GLY A 101 7.08 18.48 -13.45
N SER A 102 7.43 17.30 -13.97
CA SER A 102 6.59 16.51 -14.87
C SER A 102 5.51 15.70 -14.18
N ILE A 103 5.53 15.66 -12.84
CA ILE A 103 4.53 15.00 -12.00
C ILE A 103 3.93 16.07 -11.08
N ASP A 104 2.60 16.19 -11.06
CA ASP A 104 1.87 17.13 -10.21
C ASP A 104 1.57 16.47 -8.86
N TYR A 105 2.20 16.95 -7.77
CA TYR A 105 2.00 16.44 -6.42
C TYR A 105 1.10 17.36 -5.60
N LYS A 106 0.18 16.76 -4.81
CA LYS A 106 -0.71 17.51 -3.91
C LYS A 106 -0.84 16.85 -2.55
N LEU A 107 -0.85 17.68 -1.51
CA LEU A 107 -1.26 17.24 -0.19
C LEU A 107 -2.75 16.89 -0.19
N GLY A 108 -3.10 15.73 0.38
CA GLY A 108 -4.49 15.34 0.51
C GLY A 108 -4.69 14.03 1.27
N ASP A 109 -5.84 13.93 1.90
CA ASP A 109 -6.29 12.75 2.62
C ASP A 109 -7.09 11.84 1.67
N ALA A 110 -6.80 10.54 1.67
CA ALA A 110 -7.57 9.54 0.91
C ALA A 110 -9.06 9.51 1.26
N LEU A 111 -9.44 10.03 2.43
CA LEU A 111 -10.83 10.20 2.85
C LEU A 111 -11.49 11.49 2.34
N ASN A 112 -10.73 12.41 1.75
CA ASN A 112 -11.21 13.69 1.20
C ASN A 112 -10.19 14.22 0.19
N LEU A 113 -10.21 13.68 -1.03
CA LEU A 113 -9.23 14.01 -2.07
C LEU A 113 -9.43 15.43 -2.61
N PRO A 114 -8.33 16.22 -2.81
CA PRO A 114 -8.39 17.60 -3.27
C PRO A 114 -8.53 17.69 -4.81
N TYR A 115 -9.43 16.90 -5.38
CA TYR A 115 -9.67 16.81 -6.81
C TYR A 115 -11.17 16.82 -7.13
N ASP A 116 -11.52 17.34 -8.31
CA ASP A 116 -12.88 17.33 -8.83
C ASP A 116 -13.35 15.92 -9.20
N ASP A 117 -14.67 15.76 -9.30
CA ASP A 117 -15.31 14.53 -9.75
C ASP A 117 -14.91 14.20 -11.19
N ASN A 118 -14.79 12.92 -11.51
CA ASN A 118 -14.56 12.42 -12.86
C ASN A 118 -13.36 13.08 -13.57
N ARG A 119 -12.27 13.31 -12.82
CA ARG A 119 -11.06 13.99 -13.32
C ARG A 119 -10.07 13.02 -13.98
N PHE A 120 -9.91 11.80 -13.43
CA PHE A 120 -8.85 10.88 -13.79
C PHE A 120 -9.34 9.71 -14.63
N ASP A 121 -8.53 9.31 -15.61
CA ASP A 121 -8.75 8.13 -16.44
C ASP A 121 -8.29 6.86 -15.74
N VAL A 122 -7.25 7.01 -14.90
CA VAL A 122 -6.65 5.93 -14.09
C VAL A 122 -6.43 6.42 -12.66
N VAL A 123 -6.76 5.57 -11.67
CA VAL A 123 -6.43 5.79 -10.26
C VAL A 123 -5.67 4.58 -9.74
N LEU A 124 -4.56 4.82 -9.05
CA LEU A 124 -3.74 3.83 -8.36
C LEU A 124 -3.82 4.05 -6.85
N LEU A 125 -3.76 2.94 -6.10
CA LEU A 125 -3.71 2.98 -4.64
C LEU A 125 -2.95 1.74 -4.15
N PHE A 126 -1.77 1.95 -3.57
CA PHE A 126 -0.93 0.87 -3.04
C PHE A 126 -0.69 1.07 -1.55
N ASP A 127 -0.99 0.03 -0.75
CA ASP A 127 -0.76 0.04 0.70
C ASP A 127 -1.36 1.26 1.42
N VAL A 128 -2.63 1.61 1.15
CA VAL A 128 -3.36 2.74 1.79
C VAL A 128 -4.62 2.28 2.53
N PHE A 129 -5.39 1.34 1.96
CA PHE A 129 -6.65 0.93 2.57
C PHE A 129 -6.52 0.35 3.97
N GLU A 130 -5.38 -0.26 4.29
CA GLU A 130 -5.07 -0.81 5.61
C GLU A 130 -4.77 0.26 6.67
N HIS A 131 -4.49 1.47 6.24
CA HIS A 131 -4.13 2.61 7.10
C HIS A 131 -5.29 3.56 7.39
N VAL A 132 -6.33 3.57 6.55
CA VAL A 132 -7.44 4.53 6.70
C VAL A 132 -8.46 4.06 7.74
N THR A 133 -9.08 5.00 8.43
CA THR A 133 -10.11 4.71 9.44
C THR A 133 -11.41 4.23 8.81
N ASP A 134 -11.72 4.66 7.59
CA ASP A 134 -12.91 4.28 6.83
C ASP A 134 -12.55 3.90 5.38
N VAL A 135 -12.41 2.59 5.16
CA VAL A 135 -12.11 2.01 3.84
C VAL A 135 -13.23 2.29 2.84
N GLY A 136 -14.47 2.36 3.35
CA GLY A 136 -15.63 2.68 2.53
C GLY A 136 -15.54 4.08 1.95
N LYS A 137 -15.27 5.07 2.80
CA LYS A 137 -15.15 6.47 2.39
C LYS A 137 -13.97 6.69 1.44
N ALA A 138 -12.81 6.04 1.68
CA ALA A 138 -11.70 6.10 0.74
C ALA A 138 -12.08 5.53 -0.64
N ALA A 139 -12.83 4.41 -0.68
CA ALA A 139 -13.31 3.85 -1.93
C ALA A 139 -14.39 4.73 -2.61
N ASP A 140 -15.20 5.48 -1.84
CA ASP A 140 -16.13 6.48 -2.38
C ASP A 140 -15.35 7.62 -3.07
N GLU A 141 -14.27 8.11 -2.47
CA GLU A 141 -13.40 9.14 -3.06
C GLU A 141 -12.70 8.65 -4.34
N VAL A 142 -12.17 7.40 -4.34
CA VAL A 142 -11.66 6.77 -5.57
C VAL A 142 -12.72 6.77 -6.67
N ALA A 143 -13.93 6.32 -6.35
CA ALA A 143 -15.02 6.28 -7.32
C ALA A 143 -15.42 7.67 -7.80
N ARG A 144 -15.40 8.69 -6.92
CA ARG A 144 -15.74 10.07 -7.24
C ARG A 144 -14.78 10.70 -8.25
N VAL A 145 -13.48 10.60 -7.99
CA VAL A 145 -12.45 11.24 -8.82
C VAL A 145 -12.19 10.51 -10.14
N LEU A 146 -12.52 9.21 -10.22
CA LEU A 146 -12.36 8.39 -11.41
C LEU A 146 -13.48 8.68 -12.41
N LYS A 147 -13.16 8.82 -13.70
CA LYS A 147 -14.14 8.98 -14.78
C LYS A 147 -14.98 7.72 -14.96
N PRO A 148 -16.24 7.81 -15.43
CA PRO A 148 -16.98 6.65 -15.94
C PRO A 148 -16.14 5.90 -16.99
N GLY A 149 -16.11 4.56 -16.90
CA GLY A 149 -15.24 3.71 -17.73
C GLY A 149 -13.75 3.75 -17.35
N GLY A 150 -13.34 4.63 -16.43
CA GLY A 150 -11.96 4.71 -15.94
C GLY A 150 -11.51 3.47 -15.16
N VAL A 151 -10.20 3.27 -15.07
CA VAL A 151 -9.58 2.09 -14.43
C VAL A 151 -9.04 2.44 -13.05
N PHE A 152 -9.41 1.66 -12.06
CA PHE A 152 -8.83 1.66 -10.74
C PHE A 152 -7.99 0.40 -10.53
N HIS A 153 -6.72 0.55 -10.14
CA HIS A 153 -5.88 -0.57 -9.75
C HIS A 153 -5.32 -0.35 -8.36
N CYS A 154 -5.48 -1.34 -7.48
CA CYS A 154 -4.92 -1.27 -6.14
C CYS A 154 -4.19 -2.55 -5.74
N PHE A 155 -3.26 -2.38 -4.80
CA PHE A 155 -2.70 -3.46 -4.00
C PHE A 155 -3.07 -3.25 -2.54
N VAL A 156 -3.58 -4.30 -1.90
CA VAL A 156 -4.03 -4.27 -0.50
C VAL A 156 -3.53 -5.51 0.23
N PRO A 157 -2.90 -5.37 1.39
CA PRO A 157 -2.59 -6.51 2.26
C PRO A 157 -3.88 -7.01 2.94
N CYS A 158 -4.47 -8.05 2.38
CA CYS A 158 -5.67 -8.71 2.92
C CYS A 158 -5.30 -9.72 4.01
N GLU A 159 -4.81 -9.25 5.14
CA GLU A 159 -4.32 -10.05 6.27
C GLU A 159 -5.40 -10.91 6.94
N GLY A 160 -6.66 -10.61 6.68
CA GLY A 160 -7.83 -11.40 7.11
C GLY A 160 -8.05 -12.67 6.30
N ASN A 161 -7.32 -12.89 5.21
CA ASN A 161 -7.45 -14.08 4.38
C ASN A 161 -7.14 -15.35 5.17
N ARG A 162 -7.94 -16.41 4.94
CA ARG A 162 -7.74 -17.73 5.56
C ARG A 162 -6.64 -18.50 4.84
N LYS A 163 -6.08 -19.54 5.52
CA LYS A 163 -5.00 -20.40 5.00
C LYS A 163 -3.67 -19.67 4.77
N THR A 164 -3.45 -18.59 5.48
CA THR A 164 -2.20 -17.82 5.48
C THR A 164 -1.45 -18.04 6.80
N ILE A 165 -0.14 -17.77 6.81
CA ILE A 165 0.65 -17.79 8.06
C ILE A 165 0.04 -16.77 9.05
N PHE A 166 -0.39 -15.61 8.57
CA PHE A 166 -1.02 -14.58 9.39
C PHE A 166 -2.34 -15.06 10.01
N SER A 167 -3.14 -15.85 9.30
CA SER A 167 -4.37 -16.43 9.86
C SER A 167 -4.08 -17.45 10.98
N VAL A 168 -2.98 -18.19 10.88
CA VAL A 168 -2.52 -19.12 11.93
C VAL A 168 -2.00 -18.36 13.14
N LEU A 169 -1.23 -17.28 12.90
CA LEU A 169 -0.63 -16.46 13.95
C LEU A 169 -1.60 -15.44 14.59
N ARG A 170 -2.82 -15.31 14.08
CA ARG A 170 -3.80 -14.29 14.50
C ARG A 170 -3.97 -14.17 16.01
N HIS A 171 -3.98 -15.30 16.72
CA HIS A 171 -4.18 -15.36 18.17
C HIS A 171 -2.89 -15.71 18.92
N SER A 172 -1.74 -15.70 18.26
CA SER A 172 -0.46 -15.98 18.89
C SER A 172 -0.05 -14.85 19.82
N LYS A 173 0.22 -15.19 21.09
CA LYS A 173 0.81 -14.25 22.06
C LYS A 173 2.33 -14.12 21.87
N LEU A 174 2.99 -15.11 21.26
CA LEU A 174 4.43 -15.12 21.02
C LEU A 174 4.81 -14.34 19.76
N ILE A 175 3.98 -14.44 18.71
CA ILE A 175 4.18 -13.76 17.43
C ILE A 175 2.89 -12.98 17.11
N PRO A 176 2.65 -11.86 17.79
CA PRO A 176 1.44 -11.05 17.62
C PRO A 176 1.57 -10.14 16.38
N ILE A 177 1.65 -10.75 15.19
CA ILE A 177 2.00 -10.09 13.93
C ILE A 177 1.12 -8.87 13.62
N HIS A 178 -0.20 -8.94 13.87
CA HIS A 178 -1.11 -7.81 13.63
C HIS A 178 -0.83 -6.62 14.54
N ARG A 179 -0.45 -6.89 15.83
CA ARG A 179 -0.03 -5.84 16.74
C ARG A 179 1.26 -5.19 16.25
N TRP A 180 2.26 -6.00 15.86
CA TRP A 180 3.52 -5.47 15.35
C TRP A 180 3.31 -4.59 14.10
N LYS A 181 2.49 -5.03 13.15
CA LYS A 181 2.20 -4.22 11.95
C LYS A 181 1.46 -2.93 12.30
N ARG A 182 0.48 -2.99 13.22
CA ARG A 182 -0.17 -1.78 13.70
C ARG A 182 0.83 -0.80 14.32
N ASP A 183 1.68 -1.30 15.23
CA ASP A 183 2.56 -0.46 16.05
C ASP A 183 3.75 0.08 15.24
N HIS A 184 4.23 -0.63 14.23
CA HIS A 184 5.42 -0.27 13.44
C HIS A 184 5.14 0.39 12.09
N ILE A 185 3.98 0.15 11.50
CA ILE A 185 3.63 0.67 10.16
C ILE A 185 2.20 1.21 10.05
N GLY A 186 1.42 1.19 11.11
CA GLY A 186 0.09 1.80 11.13
C GLY A 186 -1.03 0.98 10.47
N HIS A 187 -0.91 -0.34 10.32
CA HIS A 187 -2.00 -1.19 9.81
C HIS A 187 -3.11 -1.31 10.85
N ILE A 188 -4.21 -0.60 10.65
CA ILE A 188 -5.38 -0.62 11.54
C ILE A 188 -6.53 -1.48 11.00
N GLN A 189 -6.50 -1.83 9.71
CA GLN A 189 -7.53 -2.66 9.08
C GLN A 189 -7.03 -4.10 8.87
N ILE A 190 -7.87 -5.07 9.17
CA ILE A 190 -7.64 -6.49 8.87
C ILE A 190 -8.71 -6.94 7.87
N LEU A 191 -8.44 -6.71 6.60
CA LEU A 191 -9.36 -6.98 5.50
C LEU A 191 -9.17 -8.38 4.94
N THR A 192 -10.23 -8.94 4.38
CA THR A 192 -10.17 -10.11 3.48
C THR A 192 -10.38 -9.66 2.04
N THR A 193 -9.90 -10.44 1.09
CA THR A 193 -10.13 -10.20 -0.35
C THR A 193 -11.62 -10.01 -0.67
N ARG A 194 -12.48 -10.87 -0.08
CA ARG A 194 -13.93 -10.79 -0.30
C ARG A 194 -14.55 -9.49 0.23
N GLN A 195 -14.10 -9.03 1.42
CA GLN A 195 -14.58 -7.75 1.96
C GLN A 195 -14.15 -6.60 1.07
N MET A 196 -12.88 -6.58 0.63
CA MET A 196 -12.37 -5.53 -0.25
C MET A 196 -13.12 -5.48 -1.58
N GLN A 197 -13.29 -6.63 -2.25
CA GLN A 197 -14.10 -6.72 -3.47
C GLN A 197 -15.53 -6.20 -3.26
N SER A 198 -16.19 -6.61 -2.16
CA SER A 198 -17.57 -6.16 -1.84
C SER A 198 -17.63 -4.65 -1.58
N ILE A 199 -16.61 -4.07 -0.93
CA ILE A 199 -16.54 -2.62 -0.68
C ILE A 199 -16.46 -1.85 -2.00
N LEU A 200 -15.61 -2.29 -2.93
CA LEU A 200 -15.42 -1.65 -4.24
C LEU A 200 -16.64 -1.80 -5.13
N GLU A 201 -17.19 -3.00 -5.22
CA GLU A 201 -18.35 -3.29 -6.10
C GLU A 201 -19.61 -2.52 -5.69
N ARG A 202 -19.86 -2.33 -4.38
CA ARG A 202 -20.99 -1.51 -3.88
C ARG A 202 -20.87 -0.04 -4.27
N ARG A 203 -19.67 0.42 -4.67
CA ARG A 203 -19.38 1.80 -5.08
C ARG A 203 -19.25 1.97 -6.58
N GLY A 204 -19.75 1.00 -7.34
CA GLY A 204 -19.71 1.04 -8.79
C GLY A 204 -18.35 0.70 -9.41
N LEU A 205 -17.37 0.30 -8.61
CA LEU A 205 -16.06 -0.17 -9.08
C LEU A 205 -16.14 -1.68 -9.35
N LYS A 206 -16.47 -2.07 -10.58
CA LYS A 206 -16.59 -3.47 -10.98
C LYS A 206 -15.21 -4.12 -11.03
N VAL A 207 -14.97 -5.13 -10.20
CA VAL A 207 -13.73 -5.90 -10.21
C VAL A 207 -13.65 -6.72 -11.50
N THR A 208 -12.62 -6.47 -12.30
CA THR A 208 -12.37 -7.15 -13.59
C THR A 208 -11.24 -8.17 -13.48
N ASN A 209 -10.26 -7.93 -12.59
CA ASN A 209 -9.16 -8.85 -12.38
C ASN A 209 -8.76 -8.90 -10.90
N THR A 210 -8.31 -10.09 -10.45
CA THR A 210 -7.78 -10.31 -9.11
C THR A 210 -6.55 -11.20 -9.20
N THR A 211 -5.40 -10.72 -8.76
CA THR A 211 -4.17 -11.51 -8.66
C THR A 211 -3.61 -11.43 -7.24
N PHE A 212 -2.79 -12.40 -6.88
CA PHE A 212 -2.33 -12.57 -5.51
C PHE A 212 -0.80 -12.50 -5.44
N SER A 213 -0.28 -11.97 -4.33
CA SER A 213 1.14 -11.93 -3.99
C SER A 213 1.34 -12.05 -2.48
N PHE A 214 2.58 -12.07 -2.04
CA PHE A 214 2.92 -12.34 -0.65
C PHE A 214 2.34 -13.69 -0.19
N HIS A 215 2.70 -14.74 -0.94
CA HIS A 215 2.42 -16.12 -0.57
C HIS A 215 3.30 -16.53 0.62
N ILE A 216 3.67 -17.78 0.76
CA ILE A 216 4.31 -18.30 1.96
C ILE A 216 5.66 -17.63 2.24
N LEU A 217 6.52 -17.49 1.23
CA LEU A 217 7.86 -16.89 1.40
C LEU A 217 7.79 -15.40 1.71
N GLY A 218 6.88 -14.68 1.07
CA GLY A 218 6.63 -13.26 1.40
C GLY A 218 6.12 -13.09 2.83
N GLN A 219 5.23 -13.96 3.30
CA GLN A 219 4.73 -13.93 4.68
C GLN A 219 5.80 -14.29 5.70
N ILE A 220 6.68 -15.25 5.40
CA ILE A 220 7.84 -15.58 6.26
C ILE A 220 8.75 -14.35 6.36
N HIS A 221 9.05 -13.71 5.23
CA HIS A 221 9.83 -12.49 5.19
C HIS A 221 9.26 -11.43 6.13
N ASP A 222 7.96 -11.12 6.00
CA ASP A 222 7.26 -10.14 6.85
C ASP A 222 7.33 -10.50 8.35
N VAL A 223 7.11 -11.76 8.72
CA VAL A 223 7.18 -12.18 10.13
C VAL A 223 8.55 -11.88 10.74
N PHE A 224 9.64 -12.14 10.00
CA PHE A 224 10.99 -11.87 10.48
C PHE A 224 11.33 -10.38 10.47
N ASP A 225 10.82 -9.60 9.50
CA ASP A 225 10.99 -8.14 9.48
C ASP A 225 10.35 -7.49 10.70
N TYR A 226 9.07 -7.79 10.96
CA TYR A 226 8.36 -7.20 12.11
C TYR A 226 8.86 -7.72 13.45
N TRP A 227 9.32 -8.98 13.53
CA TRP A 227 10.02 -9.48 14.68
C TRP A 227 11.31 -8.69 14.97
N GLN A 228 12.11 -8.42 13.94
CA GLN A 228 13.31 -7.60 14.07
C GLN A 228 12.97 -6.18 14.53
N ARG A 229 12.00 -5.53 13.90
CA ARG A 229 11.55 -4.18 14.30
C ARG A 229 11.12 -4.15 15.77
N GLU A 230 10.35 -5.13 16.21
CA GLU A 230 9.92 -5.26 17.60
C GLU A 230 11.10 -5.46 18.57
N VAL A 231 12.09 -6.27 18.22
CA VAL A 231 13.30 -6.46 19.05
C VAL A 231 14.13 -5.17 19.12
N LEU A 232 14.27 -4.46 18.00
CA LEU A 232 15.06 -3.23 17.93
C LEU A 232 14.42 -2.05 18.65
N SER A 233 13.09 -1.99 18.71
CA SER A 233 12.34 -0.91 19.35
C SER A 233 12.37 -0.99 20.89
N ARG A 234 12.75 -2.13 21.47
CA ARG A 234 12.75 -2.33 22.92
C ARG A 234 14.06 -1.87 23.55
N ASP A 235 14.02 -0.86 24.41
CA ASP A 235 15.23 -0.31 25.06
C ASP A 235 15.90 -1.29 26.01
N TRP A 236 15.11 -2.15 26.68
CA TRP A 236 15.61 -3.15 27.62
C TRP A 236 16.32 -4.35 26.97
N VAL A 237 16.24 -4.52 25.64
CA VAL A 237 16.92 -5.63 24.92
C VAL A 237 18.39 -5.32 24.77
N PRO A 238 19.30 -6.20 25.23
CA PRO A 238 20.74 -6.04 25.12
C PRO A 238 21.21 -5.91 23.66
N GLY A 239 22.27 -5.12 23.44
CA GLY A 239 22.80 -4.84 22.10
C GLY A 239 23.17 -6.09 21.31
N TRP A 240 23.70 -7.14 21.98
CA TRP A 240 24.04 -8.40 21.30
C TRP A 240 22.81 -9.17 20.78
N GLN A 241 21.66 -9.08 21.49
CA GLN A 241 20.40 -9.68 20.99
C GLN A 241 19.85 -8.85 19.82
N LYS A 242 19.94 -7.52 19.87
CA LYS A 242 19.60 -6.64 18.73
C LYS A 242 20.44 -6.96 17.50
N LEU A 243 21.76 -7.19 17.69
CA LEU A 243 22.64 -7.62 16.61
C LEU A 243 22.24 -9.00 16.09
N GLY A 244 21.98 -9.96 16.97
CA GLY A 244 21.50 -11.30 16.61
C GLY A 244 20.22 -11.24 15.77
N ALA A 245 19.24 -10.42 16.16
CA ALA A 245 18.00 -10.23 15.41
C ALA A 245 18.27 -9.68 13.98
N LYS A 246 19.17 -8.71 13.83
CA LYS A 246 19.58 -8.19 12.51
C LYS A 246 20.22 -9.27 11.64
N VAL A 247 21.10 -10.08 12.20
CA VAL A 247 21.78 -11.16 11.47
C VAL A 247 20.80 -12.22 11.02
N ILE A 248 19.91 -12.68 11.91
CA ILE A 248 18.89 -13.68 11.61
C ILE A 248 17.94 -13.18 10.53
N SER A 249 17.41 -11.96 10.69
CA SER A 249 16.51 -11.38 9.69
C SER A 249 17.20 -11.23 8.34
N LYS A 250 18.44 -10.77 8.30
CA LYS A 250 19.19 -10.65 7.04
C LYS A 250 19.42 -12.03 6.38
N ALA A 251 19.70 -13.07 7.17
CA ALA A 251 19.86 -14.43 6.67
C ALA A 251 18.56 -14.99 6.07
N VAL A 252 17.40 -14.59 6.59
CA VAL A 252 16.08 -14.92 6.02
C VAL A 252 15.78 -14.06 4.81
N PHE A 253 16.03 -12.74 4.87
CA PHE A 253 15.66 -11.78 3.82
C PHE A 253 16.33 -12.05 2.48
N ILE A 254 17.66 -12.34 2.50
CA ILE A 254 18.41 -12.54 1.26
C ILE A 254 17.79 -13.62 0.37
N PRO A 255 17.49 -14.85 0.88
CA PRO A 255 16.85 -15.86 0.05
C PRO A 255 15.34 -15.60 -0.18
N THR A 256 14.59 -15.20 0.86
CA THR A 256 13.13 -15.12 0.76
C THR A 256 12.67 -14.00 -0.17
N TRP A 257 13.35 -12.86 -0.24
CA TRP A 257 12.98 -11.74 -1.08
C TRP A 257 12.93 -12.09 -2.57
N ARG A 258 13.98 -12.77 -3.07
CA ARG A 258 14.02 -13.23 -4.46
C ARG A 258 13.13 -14.44 -4.72
N LEU A 259 13.13 -15.40 -3.81
CA LEU A 259 12.31 -16.60 -3.95
C LEU A 259 10.82 -16.27 -3.88
N ALA A 260 10.40 -15.29 -3.08
CA ALA A 260 9.02 -14.80 -3.04
C ALA A 260 8.57 -14.22 -4.38
N TYR A 261 9.46 -13.55 -5.12
CA TYR A 261 9.16 -13.10 -6.49
C TYR A 261 8.77 -14.28 -7.40
N TYR A 262 9.58 -15.35 -7.40
CA TYR A 262 9.28 -16.54 -8.23
C TYR A 262 8.03 -17.27 -7.73
N GLU A 263 7.86 -17.40 -6.41
CA GLU A 263 6.66 -17.98 -5.81
C GLU A 263 5.41 -17.22 -6.28
N ASP A 264 5.40 -15.90 -6.20
CA ASP A 264 4.27 -15.04 -6.58
C ASP A 264 4.02 -15.03 -8.11
N THR A 265 5.05 -15.25 -8.89
CA THR A 265 4.92 -15.39 -10.35
C THR A 265 4.21 -16.70 -10.71
N LEU A 266 4.52 -17.78 -10.02
CA LEU A 266 3.95 -19.12 -10.23
C LEU A 266 2.54 -19.24 -9.61
N LEU A 267 2.34 -18.69 -8.39
CA LEU A 267 1.12 -18.87 -7.60
C LEU A 267 0.15 -17.69 -7.66
N LYS A 268 0.26 -16.83 -8.67
CA LYS A 268 -0.53 -15.57 -8.78
C LYS A 268 -2.05 -15.72 -8.61
N SER A 269 -2.60 -16.92 -8.76
CA SER A 269 -4.03 -17.24 -8.58
C SER A 269 -4.34 -17.93 -7.25
N ASN A 270 -3.33 -18.24 -6.43
CA ASN A 270 -3.52 -18.94 -5.16
C ASN A 270 -3.97 -17.97 -4.06
N ARG A 271 -5.10 -18.26 -3.44
CA ARG A 271 -5.71 -17.44 -2.39
C ARG A 271 -5.06 -17.60 -1.00
N ALA A 272 -4.00 -18.38 -0.85
CA ALA A 272 -3.22 -18.49 0.39
C ALA A 272 -2.23 -17.31 0.59
N ALA A 273 -2.43 -16.21 -0.13
CA ALA A 273 -1.64 -14.99 -0.08
C ALA A 273 -2.32 -13.92 0.78
N ILE A 274 -1.50 -13.03 1.33
CA ILE A 274 -2.00 -11.83 2.03
C ILE A 274 -2.08 -10.61 1.10
N GLY A 275 -1.21 -10.49 0.10
CA GLY A 275 -1.23 -9.39 -0.86
C GLY A 275 -2.24 -9.65 -1.99
N VAL A 276 -3.07 -8.68 -2.30
CA VAL A 276 -4.10 -8.79 -3.34
C VAL A 276 -4.04 -7.57 -4.26
N HIS A 277 -3.91 -7.83 -5.55
CA HIS A 277 -4.10 -6.82 -6.60
C HIS A 277 -5.51 -6.92 -7.14
N LEU A 278 -6.21 -5.79 -7.14
CA LEU A 278 -7.55 -5.67 -7.73
C LEU A 278 -7.49 -4.64 -8.85
N THR A 279 -7.97 -5.02 -10.03
CA THR A 279 -8.24 -4.10 -11.12
C THR A 279 -9.75 -3.96 -11.26
N CYS A 280 -10.23 -2.73 -11.29
CA CYS A 280 -11.64 -2.41 -11.40
C CYS A 280 -11.88 -1.42 -12.53
N VAL A 281 -13.09 -1.44 -13.08
CA VAL A 281 -13.57 -0.41 -14.00
C VAL A 281 -14.77 0.28 -13.35
N LYS A 282 -14.77 1.62 -13.33
CA LYS A 282 -15.93 2.37 -12.86
C LYS A 282 -17.07 2.17 -13.84
N ARG A 283 -18.22 1.72 -13.32
CA ARG A 283 -19.45 1.58 -14.13
C ARG A 283 -19.88 2.94 -14.64
N ASP A 284 -20.37 2.96 -15.87
CA ASP A 284 -21.09 4.13 -16.36
C ASP A 284 -22.31 4.35 -15.47
N GLU A 285 -22.60 5.57 -15.08
CA GLU A 285 -23.87 5.90 -14.46
C GLU A 285 -24.95 5.50 -15.47
N PRO A 286 -26.01 4.76 -15.05
CA PRO A 286 -27.12 4.51 -15.94
C PRO A 286 -27.61 5.89 -16.38
N SER A 287 -27.53 6.17 -17.69
CA SER A 287 -28.05 7.40 -18.28
C SER A 287 -29.43 7.64 -17.67
N ALA A 288 -29.61 8.77 -16.99
CA ALA A 288 -30.89 9.12 -16.42
C ALA A 288 -31.92 8.97 -17.53
N ARG A 289 -32.74 7.90 -17.44
CA ARG A 289 -33.82 7.66 -18.42
C ARG A 289 -34.62 8.94 -18.44
N GLN A 290 -34.55 9.65 -19.57
CA GLN A 290 -35.45 10.73 -19.86
C GLN A 290 -36.87 10.20 -19.59
N LYS A 291 -37.48 10.77 -18.52
CA LYS A 291 -38.91 10.61 -18.26
C LYS A 291 -39.64 11.68 -19.03
#